data_c2142906a36dacbe9d96609eb1529b51
#
_entry.id   c2142906a36dacbe9d96609eb1529b51
#
_cell.length_a   1.000
_cell.length_b   1.000
_cell.length_c   1.000
_cell.angle_alpha   90.00
_cell.angle_beta   90.00
_cell.angle_gamma   90.00
#
_symmetry.space_group_name_H-M   'P 1'
#
loop_
_entity.id
_entity.type
_entity.pdbx_description
1 polymer ?
#
loop_
_entity_poly.entity_id
_entity_poly.type
_entity_poly.pdbx_seq_one_letter_code
_entity_poly.pdbx_strand_id
1 'polypeptide(L)'
;MKRLIPALLALLLCGCTMQSAPIAPPVTEPTPTAPPSVVSIYDANSGLERDTAGAIRVYPLGRTDSTGIAQMGEDILVFSNPEQTTITRYSGNDLDIVASVELNCGVHLSNPAVTVSAHGLTYYDFYENQLVYLNTELKEVKRTSLPDTLRDVPALSADRQKLYYCTNDSLRCLDLETGLDRLVKELHFSLQTPTALHCGDTVISCLVEDTVGNRSQLFISTETGQLLYETFEDTSVHTKDSFYFCVYLDGIYPELLVGDSEQGPTLLQPHTYGSAIHAVIENKTVVLVTENAVCNTLQLDHYDLQNGKRTASLTIADTEMPFGFTAARDSIWFLRYDPQYDCEVLCQWDISRNKCENEASCFSTRYSMEKPDYDGIAACRSIADRLSARYGVQILLWTDATTFQPWDYMLIPEHQVPVIRNELKELEVFLSLYPQGFLQTAAATTASGRIQLCLVRSILGNADASEAFDEVVGLQYWDDSNNAYLSLSAAQDLLVQNACHEMFHIIDSRVLTMCKAYDDWSKLNPKGFEYDHDYIANLSREDEQWLSGPERAFIDRYSMSYPREDRARIMEYAMMDGNEDCFESETMQKKLRQLCIGIREAFGMKHYAEPLLWEQYLQEPIK
;
A
#
# COMPACT_ATOMS: atom_id res chain seq x y z
N MET A 1 1.15 16.14 26.31
CA MET A 1 2.56 16.38 26.04
C MET A 1 3.38 15.09 26.15
N LYS A 2 3.07 14.04 25.39
CA LYS A 2 3.82 12.76 25.35
C LYS A 2 3.67 12.02 23.99
N ARG A 3 3.50 12.74 22.88
CA ARG A 3 3.33 12.13 21.54
C ARG A 3 4.15 12.78 20.43
N LEU A 4 5.25 13.49 20.75
CA LEU A 4 6.07 14.22 19.75
C LEU A 4 7.54 13.78 19.73
N ILE A 5 7.90 12.64 20.30
CA ILE A 5 9.28 12.17 20.38
C ILE A 5 9.65 11.01 19.40
N PRO A 6 8.75 10.23 18.82
CA PRO A 6 9.17 9.13 17.92
C PRO A 6 9.71 9.59 16.54
N ALA A 7 9.20 10.69 15.98
CA ALA A 7 9.58 11.11 14.63
C ALA A 7 11.01 11.70 14.50
N LEU A 8 11.64 12.07 15.60
CA LEU A 8 13.01 12.63 15.58
C LEU A 8 14.09 11.54 15.73
N LEU A 9 13.72 10.34 16.18
CA LEU A 9 14.68 9.25 16.39
C LEU A 9 14.92 8.43 15.11
N ALA A 10 13.95 8.35 14.21
CA ALA A 10 14.06 7.62 12.94
C ALA A 10 15.10 8.25 11.98
N LEU A 11 15.35 9.54 12.09
CA LEU A 11 16.35 10.26 11.25
C LEU A 11 17.81 10.08 11.71
N LEU A 12 18.03 9.46 12.86
CA LEU A 12 19.39 9.23 13.41
C LEU A 12 19.89 7.80 13.20
N LEU A 13 19.08 6.89 12.68
CA LEU A 13 19.38 5.47 12.56
C LEU A 13 19.93 5.06 11.19
N CYS A 14 19.80 5.90 10.16
CA CYS A 14 20.49 5.69 8.88
C CYS A 14 21.85 6.36 8.91
N GLY A 15 22.84 5.68 9.41
CA GLY A 15 24.26 6.07 9.33
C GLY A 15 24.84 5.87 7.94
N CYS A 16 24.12 6.22 6.87
CA CYS A 16 24.69 6.32 5.53
C CYS A 16 25.09 7.76 5.27
N THR A 17 26.36 7.98 5.05
CA THR A 17 26.92 9.25 4.61
C THR A 17 26.21 9.73 3.35
N MET A 18 25.33 10.71 3.49
CA MET A 18 24.82 11.45 2.35
C MET A 18 25.99 12.19 1.70
N GLN A 19 26.47 11.70 0.57
CA GLN A 19 27.18 12.56 -0.37
C GLN A 19 26.20 13.66 -0.79
N SER A 20 26.55 14.89 -0.44
CA SER A 20 25.79 16.08 -0.80
C SER A 20 25.65 16.18 -2.32
N ALA A 21 24.48 15.88 -2.84
CA ALA A 21 24.12 16.25 -4.19
C ALA A 21 24.19 17.79 -4.33
N PRO A 22 24.59 18.32 -5.49
CA PRO A 22 24.65 19.76 -5.70
C PRO A 22 23.26 20.38 -5.50
N ILE A 23 23.19 21.38 -4.62
CA ILE A 23 21.98 22.14 -4.33
C ILE A 23 21.45 22.71 -5.65
N ALA A 24 20.30 22.24 -6.08
CA ALA A 24 19.56 22.87 -7.16
C ALA A 24 19.23 24.32 -6.79
N PRO A 25 19.27 25.27 -7.73
CA PRO A 25 18.90 26.66 -7.44
C PRO A 25 17.47 26.68 -6.88
N PRO A 26 17.18 27.58 -5.93
CA PRO A 26 15.89 27.68 -5.32
C PRO A 26 14.82 27.84 -6.41
N VAL A 27 13.88 26.91 -6.44
CA VAL A 27 12.65 27.07 -7.20
C VAL A 27 11.97 28.30 -6.61
N THR A 28 11.80 29.35 -7.42
CA THR A 28 10.99 30.51 -7.02
C THR A 28 9.58 29.99 -6.80
N GLU A 29 9.15 29.98 -5.54
CA GLU A 29 7.76 29.68 -5.20
C GLU A 29 6.86 30.56 -6.07
N PRO A 30 5.83 29.99 -6.71
CA PRO A 30 4.84 30.82 -7.40
C PRO A 30 4.27 31.79 -6.38
N THR A 31 4.23 33.06 -6.72
CA THR A 31 3.63 34.11 -5.88
C THR A 31 2.24 33.64 -5.48
N PRO A 32 1.89 33.62 -4.19
CA PRO A 32 0.59 33.17 -3.76
C PRO A 32 -0.48 33.94 -4.51
N THR A 33 -1.25 33.28 -5.36
CA THR A 33 -2.50 33.83 -5.86
C THR A 33 -3.33 34.24 -4.67
N ALA A 34 -3.96 35.40 -4.71
CA ALA A 34 -4.81 35.88 -3.64
C ALA A 34 -5.71 34.73 -3.17
N PRO A 35 -5.85 34.49 -1.85
CA PRO A 35 -6.65 33.39 -1.36
C PRO A 35 -8.03 33.48 -2.01
N PRO A 36 -8.59 32.34 -2.48
CA PRO A 36 -9.94 32.31 -3.03
C PRO A 36 -10.88 32.94 -2.00
N SER A 37 -11.86 33.71 -2.47
CA SER A 37 -12.80 34.38 -1.58
C SER A 37 -13.48 33.33 -0.71
N VAL A 38 -13.20 33.39 0.59
CA VAL A 38 -13.82 32.48 1.57
C VAL A 38 -15.30 32.84 1.67
N VAL A 39 -16.14 31.84 1.38
CA VAL A 39 -17.59 32.00 1.40
C VAL A 39 -18.15 31.26 2.60
N SER A 40 -18.93 31.96 3.44
CA SER A 40 -19.61 31.32 4.58
C SER A 40 -21.00 30.88 4.15
N ILE A 41 -21.34 29.64 4.43
CA ILE A 41 -22.72 29.14 4.22
C ILE A 41 -23.69 29.62 5.29
N TYR A 42 -23.20 30.29 6.33
CA TYR A 42 -24.00 30.87 7.41
C TYR A 42 -24.32 32.33 7.14
N ASP A 43 -25.34 32.61 6.34
CA ASP A 43 -25.93 33.93 6.24
C ASP A 43 -27.24 33.98 7.06
N ALA A 44 -27.23 34.77 8.12
CA ALA A 44 -28.29 34.84 9.10
C ALA A 44 -29.67 35.30 8.57
N ASN A 45 -29.74 35.82 7.34
CA ASN A 45 -30.90 36.54 6.86
C ASN A 45 -31.68 35.87 5.70
N SER A 46 -31.24 34.72 5.21
CA SER A 46 -31.77 34.15 3.96
C SER A 46 -32.90 33.14 4.08
N GLY A 47 -33.45 32.93 5.26
CA GLY A 47 -34.57 32.00 5.45
C GLY A 47 -34.19 30.54 5.22
N LEU A 48 -35.04 29.77 4.50
CA LEU A 48 -34.78 28.35 4.21
C LEU A 48 -33.71 28.11 3.13
N GLU A 49 -33.50 29.09 2.26
CA GLU A 49 -32.50 29.03 1.20
C GLU A 49 -31.36 30.02 1.53
N ARG A 50 -30.13 29.51 1.59
CA ARG A 50 -28.94 30.33 1.78
C ARG A 50 -28.09 30.23 0.57
N ASP A 51 -27.76 31.37 0.05
CA ASP A 51 -26.90 31.52 -1.10
C ASP A 51 -25.63 32.27 -0.69
N THR A 52 -24.56 31.55 -0.49
CA THR A 52 -23.25 32.13 -0.21
C THR A 52 -22.62 32.59 -1.50
N ALA A 53 -22.72 33.86 -1.81
CA ALA A 53 -22.35 34.45 -3.11
C ALA A 53 -23.12 33.84 -4.30
N GLY A 54 -24.28 33.24 -4.08
CA GLY A 54 -25.07 32.58 -5.10
C GLY A 54 -24.59 31.21 -5.54
N ALA A 55 -23.67 30.59 -4.80
CA ALA A 55 -23.09 29.31 -5.18
C ALA A 55 -23.64 28.11 -4.44
N ILE A 56 -24.02 28.27 -3.18
CA ILE A 56 -24.57 27.20 -2.35
C ILE A 56 -25.99 27.54 -1.91
N ARG A 57 -26.87 26.55 -2.04
CA ARG A 57 -28.20 26.55 -1.43
C ARG A 57 -28.23 25.57 -0.28
N VAL A 58 -28.96 25.91 0.78
CA VAL A 58 -29.03 25.12 2.02
C VAL A 58 -30.49 24.84 2.37
N TYR A 59 -30.79 23.56 2.58
CA TYR A 59 -32.17 23.08 2.86
C TYR A 59 -32.16 22.26 4.16
N PRO A 60 -32.78 22.74 5.24
CA PRO A 60 -32.90 21.99 6.49
C PRO A 60 -33.74 20.74 6.34
N LEU A 61 -33.24 19.59 6.82
CA LEU A 61 -33.94 18.31 6.77
C LEU A 61 -34.78 18.02 8.02
N GLY A 62 -34.58 18.78 9.12
CA GLY A 62 -35.29 18.58 10.38
C GLY A 62 -34.92 17.26 11.08
N ARG A 63 -33.74 16.68 10.80
CA ARG A 63 -33.26 15.40 11.34
C ARG A 63 -31.76 15.46 11.59
N THR A 64 -31.22 14.46 12.32
CA THR A 64 -29.79 14.35 12.67
C THR A 64 -29.24 12.93 12.52
N ASP A 65 -29.93 12.07 11.77
CA ASP A 65 -29.65 10.64 11.65
C ASP A 65 -29.41 10.17 10.20
N SER A 66 -29.11 11.12 9.30
CA SER A 66 -28.82 10.80 7.90
C SER A 66 -27.49 10.06 7.79
N THR A 67 -27.43 9.04 6.94
CA THR A 67 -26.25 8.21 6.70
C THR A 67 -25.63 8.43 5.32
N GLY A 68 -26.31 9.14 4.42
CA GLY A 68 -25.80 9.47 3.10
C GLY A 68 -26.90 9.92 2.14
N ILE A 69 -26.47 10.33 0.95
CA ILE A 69 -27.36 10.72 -0.15
C ILE A 69 -26.95 10.08 -1.46
N ALA A 70 -27.90 9.91 -2.36
CA ALA A 70 -27.67 9.46 -3.73
C ALA A 70 -28.61 10.14 -4.69
N GLN A 71 -28.20 10.26 -5.95
CA GLN A 71 -29.03 10.82 -7.00
C GLN A 71 -29.91 9.76 -7.66
N MET A 72 -31.21 10.04 -7.86
CA MET A 72 -32.14 9.22 -8.65
C MET A 72 -32.77 10.07 -9.76
N GLY A 73 -32.22 10.04 -10.96
CA GLY A 73 -32.62 10.94 -12.03
C GLY A 73 -32.27 12.39 -11.71
N GLU A 74 -33.29 13.25 -11.56
CA GLU A 74 -33.10 14.64 -11.14
C GLU A 74 -33.31 14.85 -9.62
N ASP A 75 -33.76 13.82 -8.91
CA ASP A 75 -34.12 13.87 -7.49
C ASP A 75 -32.98 13.35 -6.60
N ILE A 76 -33.08 13.69 -5.32
CA ILE A 76 -32.12 13.28 -4.30
C ILE A 76 -32.77 12.31 -3.32
N LEU A 77 -32.11 11.17 -3.10
CA LEU A 77 -32.44 10.26 -2.03
C LEU A 77 -31.63 10.60 -0.79
N VAL A 78 -32.27 10.70 0.35
CA VAL A 78 -31.61 10.79 1.67
C VAL A 78 -31.87 9.49 2.41
N PHE A 79 -30.79 8.86 2.85
CA PHE A 79 -30.79 7.66 3.68
C PHE A 79 -30.59 8.07 5.13
N SER A 80 -31.37 7.50 6.02
CA SER A 80 -31.32 7.79 7.46
C SER A 80 -31.61 6.54 8.27
N ASN A 81 -31.23 6.57 9.55
CA ASN A 81 -31.31 5.46 10.48
C ASN A 81 -30.52 4.22 10.01
N PRO A 82 -29.32 3.99 10.57
CA PRO A 82 -28.43 2.92 10.10
C PRO A 82 -28.95 1.50 10.38
N GLU A 83 -29.82 1.32 11.36
CA GLU A 83 -30.31 -0.01 11.75
C GLU A 83 -31.58 -0.41 10.96
N GLN A 84 -32.49 0.55 10.77
CA GLN A 84 -33.73 0.37 10.05
C GLN A 84 -33.91 1.55 9.07
N THR A 85 -33.27 1.42 7.91
CA THR A 85 -33.10 2.54 7.00
C THR A 85 -34.40 3.11 6.48
N THR A 86 -34.59 4.40 6.69
CA THR A 86 -35.61 5.19 6.01
C THR A 86 -34.98 5.88 4.80
N ILE A 87 -35.57 5.71 3.63
CA ILE A 87 -35.15 6.38 2.40
C ILE A 87 -36.21 7.40 2.04
N THR A 88 -35.83 8.67 1.95
CA THR A 88 -36.72 9.76 1.54
C THR A 88 -36.22 10.34 0.21
N ARG A 89 -37.10 10.42 -0.76
CA ARG A 89 -36.85 11.02 -2.07
C ARG A 89 -37.36 12.45 -2.07
N TYR A 90 -36.47 13.38 -2.36
CA TYR A 90 -36.75 14.81 -2.51
C TYR A 90 -36.69 15.19 -3.99
N SER A 91 -37.64 16.02 -4.44
CA SER A 91 -37.59 16.60 -5.78
C SER A 91 -36.32 17.45 -5.96
N GLY A 92 -35.63 17.29 -7.07
CA GLY A 92 -34.44 18.07 -7.37
C GLY A 92 -34.71 19.57 -7.64
N ASN A 93 -35.96 19.96 -7.86
CA ASN A 93 -36.30 21.34 -8.17
C ASN A 93 -36.66 22.18 -6.93
N ASP A 94 -37.54 21.66 -6.09
CA ASP A 94 -38.14 22.37 -4.96
C ASP A 94 -37.89 21.68 -3.61
N LEU A 95 -37.29 20.49 -3.63
CA LEU A 95 -37.04 19.64 -2.47
C LEU A 95 -38.29 19.23 -1.68
N ASP A 96 -39.41 19.22 -2.33
CA ASP A 96 -40.60 18.58 -1.77
C ASP A 96 -40.41 17.06 -1.66
N ILE A 97 -40.95 16.45 -0.61
CA ILE A 97 -40.90 15.00 -0.43
C ILE A 97 -41.81 14.35 -1.48
N VAL A 98 -41.21 13.58 -2.39
CA VAL A 98 -41.94 12.85 -3.44
C VAL A 98 -42.38 11.47 -2.97
N ALA A 99 -41.52 10.78 -2.23
CA ALA A 99 -41.76 9.44 -1.70
C ALA A 99 -40.90 9.18 -0.46
N SER A 100 -41.36 8.25 0.38
CA SER A 100 -40.56 7.75 1.51
C SER A 100 -40.89 6.28 1.75
N VAL A 101 -39.90 5.51 2.16
CA VAL A 101 -40.03 4.10 2.53
C VAL A 101 -39.14 3.81 3.74
N GLU A 102 -39.68 3.02 4.65
CA GLU A 102 -38.95 2.45 5.78
C GLU A 102 -38.64 0.97 5.47
N LEU A 103 -37.36 0.60 5.56
CA LEU A 103 -36.91 -0.76 5.29
C LEU A 103 -36.73 -1.53 6.61
N ASN A 104 -36.87 -2.85 6.56
CA ASN A 104 -36.71 -3.71 7.73
C ASN A 104 -35.23 -4.08 7.99
N CYS A 105 -34.30 -3.42 7.32
CA CYS A 105 -32.85 -3.69 7.43
C CYS A 105 -32.07 -2.40 7.29
N GLY A 106 -30.82 -2.43 7.77
CA GLY A 106 -29.84 -1.37 7.52
C GLY A 106 -29.34 -1.41 6.09
N VAL A 107 -29.41 -0.27 5.39
CA VAL A 107 -28.88 -0.10 4.04
C VAL A 107 -27.93 1.09 4.03
N HIS A 108 -26.68 0.86 3.70
CA HIS A 108 -25.65 1.89 3.58
C HIS A 108 -25.24 2.08 2.13
N LEU A 109 -25.08 3.32 1.71
CA LEU A 109 -24.63 3.66 0.35
C LEU A 109 -23.20 3.21 0.05
N SER A 110 -22.38 3.05 1.07
CA SER A 110 -21.06 2.42 0.94
C SER A 110 -21.13 0.91 0.66
N ASN A 111 -22.31 0.31 0.84
CA ASN A 111 -22.49 -1.09 0.50
C ASN A 111 -22.46 -1.26 -1.03
N PRO A 112 -21.56 -2.06 -1.59
CA PRO A 112 -21.42 -2.25 -3.04
C PRO A 112 -22.61 -2.92 -3.72
N ALA A 113 -23.52 -3.50 -2.95
CA ALA A 113 -24.77 -4.06 -3.46
C ALA A 113 -25.93 -3.05 -3.43
N VAL A 114 -25.68 -1.79 -3.10
CA VAL A 114 -26.65 -0.70 -3.21
C VAL A 114 -26.37 0.07 -4.49
N THR A 115 -27.35 0.08 -5.39
CA THR A 115 -27.27 0.81 -6.66
C THR A 115 -28.49 1.69 -6.85
N VAL A 116 -28.25 2.99 -7.04
CA VAL A 116 -29.28 3.97 -7.38
C VAL A 116 -29.16 4.33 -8.86
N SER A 117 -30.27 4.35 -9.55
CA SER A 117 -30.33 4.75 -10.97
C SER A 117 -31.58 5.61 -11.20
N ALA A 118 -31.71 6.19 -12.41
CA ALA A 118 -32.92 6.92 -12.82
C ALA A 118 -34.19 6.07 -12.76
N HIS A 119 -34.10 4.74 -12.68
CA HIS A 119 -35.22 3.81 -12.70
C HIS A 119 -35.56 3.23 -11.32
N GLY A 120 -34.87 3.63 -10.27
CA GLY A 120 -35.10 3.20 -8.91
C GLY A 120 -33.84 2.75 -8.19
N LEU A 121 -34.04 2.06 -7.06
CA LEU A 121 -32.99 1.60 -6.16
C LEU A 121 -32.96 0.07 -6.12
N THR A 122 -31.78 -0.51 -6.03
CA THR A 122 -31.58 -1.93 -5.71
C THR A 122 -30.67 -2.03 -4.49
N TYR A 123 -31.00 -2.91 -3.54
CA TYR A 123 -30.16 -3.17 -2.39
C TYR A 123 -30.12 -4.67 -2.04
N TYR A 124 -29.09 -5.07 -1.33
CA TYR A 124 -28.96 -6.43 -0.81
C TYR A 124 -29.52 -6.53 0.60
N ASP A 125 -30.53 -7.39 0.74
CA ASP A 125 -31.07 -7.80 2.04
C ASP A 125 -30.22 -8.95 2.58
N PHE A 126 -29.33 -8.63 3.49
CA PHE A 126 -28.38 -9.58 4.08
C PHE A 126 -29.09 -10.69 4.89
N TYR A 127 -30.21 -10.37 5.53
CA TYR A 127 -30.92 -11.34 6.37
C TYR A 127 -31.63 -12.41 5.54
N GLU A 128 -32.16 -12.02 4.38
CA GLU A 128 -32.91 -12.92 3.50
C GLU A 128 -32.05 -13.47 2.34
N ASN A 129 -30.79 -13.03 2.22
CA ASN A 129 -29.89 -13.33 1.10
C ASN A 129 -30.52 -13.05 -0.27
N GLN A 130 -31.09 -11.84 -0.42
CA GLN A 130 -31.85 -11.45 -1.60
C GLN A 130 -31.48 -10.05 -2.08
N LEU A 131 -31.53 -9.84 -3.40
CA LEU A 131 -31.58 -8.50 -3.98
C LEU A 131 -33.01 -8.01 -4.03
N VAL A 132 -33.26 -6.82 -3.49
CA VAL A 132 -34.55 -6.15 -3.48
C VAL A 132 -34.52 -4.97 -4.44
N TYR A 133 -35.49 -4.90 -5.32
CA TYR A 133 -35.62 -3.84 -6.33
C TYR A 133 -36.79 -2.92 -5.98
N LEU A 134 -36.50 -1.64 -5.79
CA LEU A 134 -37.50 -0.59 -5.63
C LEU A 134 -37.60 0.25 -6.90
N ASN A 135 -38.80 0.63 -7.30
CA ASN A 135 -39.03 1.56 -8.40
C ASN A 135 -38.81 3.02 -7.97
N THR A 136 -39.07 3.97 -8.87
CA THR A 136 -38.94 5.40 -8.59
C THR A 136 -39.88 5.92 -7.51
N GLU A 137 -41.00 5.22 -7.22
CA GLU A 137 -41.89 5.52 -6.11
C GLU A 137 -41.46 4.86 -4.79
N LEU A 138 -40.24 4.28 -4.75
CA LEU A 138 -39.69 3.51 -3.64
C LEU A 138 -40.55 2.31 -3.22
N LYS A 139 -41.35 1.76 -4.16
CA LYS A 139 -42.15 0.54 -3.96
C LYS A 139 -41.38 -0.67 -4.46
N GLU A 140 -41.41 -1.74 -3.67
CA GLU A 140 -40.82 -3.01 -4.08
C GLU A 140 -41.51 -3.57 -5.32
N VAL A 141 -40.71 -3.93 -6.33
CA VAL A 141 -41.16 -4.50 -7.60
C VAL A 141 -40.66 -5.89 -7.87
N LYS A 142 -39.55 -6.29 -7.27
CA LYS A 142 -38.90 -7.59 -7.50
C LYS A 142 -37.98 -7.96 -6.32
N ARG A 143 -37.88 -9.27 -6.03
CA ARG A 143 -36.83 -9.88 -5.22
C ARG A 143 -36.15 -10.99 -6.01
N THR A 144 -34.83 -11.14 -5.82
CA THR A 144 -34.06 -12.19 -6.45
C THR A 144 -33.19 -12.85 -5.38
N SER A 145 -33.40 -14.16 -5.13
CA SER A 145 -32.57 -14.92 -4.21
C SER A 145 -31.18 -15.12 -4.80
N LEU A 146 -30.17 -15.03 -3.95
CA LEU A 146 -28.77 -15.19 -4.34
C LEU A 146 -28.24 -16.58 -3.97
N PRO A 147 -27.12 -17.02 -4.60
CA PRO A 147 -26.49 -18.29 -4.25
C PRO A 147 -26.02 -18.32 -2.80
N ASP A 148 -26.21 -19.44 -2.10
CA ASP A 148 -25.75 -19.66 -0.72
C ASP A 148 -24.21 -19.72 -0.60
N THR A 149 -23.50 -19.75 -1.73
CA THR A 149 -22.02 -19.79 -1.80
C THR A 149 -21.36 -18.41 -1.73
N LEU A 150 -22.16 -17.35 -1.66
CA LEU A 150 -21.63 -15.99 -1.43
C LEU A 150 -20.87 -15.93 -0.12
N ARG A 151 -19.64 -15.40 -0.19
CA ARG A 151 -18.78 -15.27 0.98
C ARG A 151 -18.91 -13.90 1.67
N ASP A 152 -19.11 -12.87 0.86
CA ASP A 152 -19.17 -11.47 1.29
C ASP A 152 -20.27 -10.72 0.56
N VAL A 153 -20.40 -9.42 0.90
CA VAL A 153 -21.37 -8.55 0.26
C VAL A 153 -21.08 -8.47 -1.24
N PRO A 154 -22.02 -8.85 -2.10
CA PRO A 154 -21.82 -8.81 -3.55
C PRO A 154 -21.81 -7.37 -4.05
N ALA A 155 -21.20 -7.13 -5.21
CA ALA A 155 -21.26 -5.85 -5.93
C ALA A 155 -22.17 -5.95 -7.14
N LEU A 156 -23.06 -4.97 -7.28
CA LEU A 156 -24.03 -4.91 -8.37
C LEU A 156 -23.54 -3.94 -9.46
N SER A 157 -23.58 -4.36 -10.73
CA SER A 157 -23.31 -3.46 -11.85
C SER A 157 -24.31 -2.29 -11.92
N ALA A 158 -23.88 -1.14 -12.46
CA ALA A 158 -24.72 0.06 -12.55
C ALA A 158 -26.00 -0.17 -13.37
N ASP A 159 -25.96 -1.03 -14.40
CA ASP A 159 -27.13 -1.46 -15.18
C ASP A 159 -28.02 -2.46 -14.45
N ARG A 160 -27.61 -2.92 -13.26
CA ARG A 160 -28.31 -3.90 -12.40
C ARG A 160 -28.57 -5.25 -13.07
N GLN A 161 -27.78 -5.62 -14.08
CA GLN A 161 -27.92 -6.87 -14.80
C GLN A 161 -26.91 -7.92 -14.32
N LYS A 162 -25.80 -7.51 -13.71
CA LYS A 162 -24.71 -8.39 -13.28
C LYS A 162 -24.43 -8.23 -11.80
N LEU A 163 -24.23 -9.35 -11.15
CA LEU A 163 -23.80 -9.43 -9.76
C LEU A 163 -22.41 -10.01 -9.70
N TYR A 164 -21.46 -9.28 -9.14
CA TYR A 164 -20.11 -9.76 -8.87
C TYR A 164 -20.00 -10.20 -7.42
N TYR A 165 -19.38 -11.34 -7.19
CA TYR A 165 -19.23 -11.90 -5.86
C TYR A 165 -17.99 -12.78 -5.76
N CYS A 166 -17.48 -12.95 -4.54
CA CYS A 166 -16.37 -13.82 -4.25
C CYS A 166 -16.85 -15.17 -3.69
N THR A 167 -16.18 -16.23 -4.14
CA THR A 167 -16.20 -17.55 -3.51
C THR A 167 -14.89 -17.76 -2.75
N ASN A 168 -14.61 -18.98 -2.30
CA ASN A 168 -13.35 -19.28 -1.60
C ASN A 168 -12.09 -19.17 -2.48
N ASP A 169 -12.20 -19.16 -3.79
CA ASP A 169 -11.09 -19.27 -4.74
C ASP A 169 -11.22 -18.37 -5.97
N SER A 170 -12.31 -17.63 -6.09
CA SER A 170 -12.57 -16.90 -7.33
C SER A 170 -13.48 -15.70 -7.17
N LEU A 171 -13.28 -14.72 -8.04
CA LEU A 171 -14.23 -13.65 -8.35
C LEU A 171 -15.13 -14.14 -9.49
N ARG A 172 -16.43 -14.11 -9.30
CA ARG A 172 -17.45 -14.59 -10.22
C ARG A 172 -18.43 -13.49 -10.61
N CYS A 173 -19.12 -13.71 -11.72
CA CYS A 173 -20.16 -12.83 -12.24
C CYS A 173 -21.40 -13.64 -12.55
N LEU A 174 -22.51 -13.32 -11.87
CA LEU A 174 -23.83 -13.87 -12.14
C LEU A 174 -24.62 -12.87 -12.99
N ASP A 175 -25.05 -13.31 -14.17
CA ASP A 175 -26.01 -12.57 -14.99
C ASP A 175 -27.41 -12.78 -14.38
N LEU A 176 -28.06 -11.70 -13.96
CA LEU A 176 -29.33 -11.74 -13.20
C LEU A 176 -30.55 -11.97 -14.09
N GLU A 177 -30.43 -11.84 -15.41
CA GLU A 177 -31.49 -12.13 -16.36
C GLU A 177 -31.46 -13.62 -16.78
N THR A 178 -30.30 -14.11 -17.15
CA THR A 178 -30.12 -15.47 -17.68
C THR A 178 -29.82 -16.51 -16.62
N GLY A 179 -29.36 -16.09 -15.43
CA GLY A 179 -28.85 -16.97 -14.38
C GLY A 179 -27.49 -17.61 -14.70
N LEU A 180 -26.81 -17.12 -15.76
CA LEU A 180 -25.50 -17.65 -16.15
C LEU A 180 -24.42 -17.14 -15.18
N ASP A 181 -23.74 -18.06 -14.53
CA ASP A 181 -22.64 -17.78 -13.63
C ASP A 181 -21.30 -18.08 -14.33
N ARG A 182 -20.39 -17.11 -14.37
CA ARG A 182 -19.08 -17.22 -15.02
C ARG A 182 -17.93 -16.83 -14.09
N LEU A 183 -16.80 -17.47 -14.27
CA LEU A 183 -15.54 -17.08 -13.66
C LEU A 183 -15.08 -15.75 -14.28
N VAL A 184 -14.73 -14.78 -13.43
CA VAL A 184 -14.07 -13.52 -13.84
C VAL A 184 -12.56 -13.66 -13.63
N LYS A 185 -12.14 -14.10 -12.44
CA LYS A 185 -10.74 -14.26 -12.09
C LYS A 185 -10.58 -15.36 -11.02
N GLU A 186 -9.59 -16.23 -11.20
CA GLU A 186 -9.11 -17.05 -10.11
C GLU A 186 -8.32 -16.17 -9.13
N LEU A 187 -8.67 -16.29 -7.86
CA LEU A 187 -8.01 -15.58 -6.77
C LEU A 187 -7.35 -16.65 -5.90
N HIS A 188 -6.08 -16.51 -5.63
CA HIS A 188 -5.33 -17.49 -4.84
C HIS A 188 -5.55 -17.25 -3.34
N PHE A 189 -6.78 -17.45 -2.87
CA PHE A 189 -7.20 -17.20 -1.49
C PHE A 189 -6.59 -18.10 -0.42
N SER A 190 -5.71 -19.00 -0.74
CA SER A 190 -4.89 -19.65 0.30
C SER A 190 -4.04 -18.63 1.08
N LEU A 191 -3.87 -17.42 0.53
CA LEU A 191 -3.07 -16.34 1.08
C LEU A 191 -3.84 -15.02 1.26
N GLN A 192 -5.03 -14.87 0.64
CA GLN A 192 -5.77 -13.60 0.65
C GLN A 192 -7.27 -13.84 0.79
N THR A 193 -7.94 -13.06 1.63
CA THR A 193 -9.39 -13.11 1.83
C THR A 193 -10.02 -11.82 1.30
N PRO A 194 -11.01 -11.87 0.38
CA PRO A 194 -11.70 -10.67 -0.04
C PRO A 194 -12.55 -10.13 1.10
N THR A 195 -12.52 -8.83 1.30
CA THR A 195 -13.25 -8.14 2.38
C THR A 195 -14.26 -7.10 1.88
N ALA A 196 -14.09 -6.59 0.67
CA ALA A 196 -15.05 -5.71 0.03
C ALA A 196 -14.94 -5.74 -1.50
N LEU A 197 -16.06 -5.54 -2.17
CA LEU A 197 -16.15 -5.39 -3.63
C LEU A 197 -16.86 -4.09 -3.99
N HIS A 198 -16.39 -3.40 -5.02
CA HIS A 198 -17.10 -2.30 -5.66
C HIS A 198 -17.09 -2.50 -7.17
N CYS A 199 -18.17 -2.18 -7.84
CA CYS A 199 -18.33 -2.39 -9.27
C CYS A 199 -18.65 -1.10 -10.01
N GLY A 200 -17.81 -0.72 -10.96
CA GLY A 200 -18.13 0.21 -12.03
C GLY A 200 -18.63 -0.53 -13.28
N ASP A 201 -18.70 0.16 -14.41
CA ASP A 201 -19.17 -0.43 -15.68
C ASP A 201 -18.17 -1.45 -16.24
N THR A 202 -16.90 -1.09 -16.25
CA THR A 202 -15.81 -1.87 -16.88
C THR A 202 -14.75 -2.34 -15.89
N VAL A 203 -14.78 -1.85 -14.67
CA VAL A 203 -13.80 -2.17 -13.63
C VAL A 203 -14.49 -2.57 -12.34
N ILE A 204 -13.99 -3.62 -11.73
CA ILE A 204 -14.36 -4.02 -10.38
C ILE A 204 -13.14 -3.86 -9.47
N SER A 205 -13.34 -3.30 -8.29
CA SER A 205 -12.33 -3.31 -7.25
C SER A 205 -12.63 -4.36 -6.19
N CYS A 206 -11.60 -5.05 -5.75
CA CYS A 206 -11.68 -6.08 -4.74
C CYS A 206 -10.64 -5.79 -3.66
N LEU A 207 -11.09 -5.48 -2.45
CA LEU A 207 -10.21 -5.39 -1.28
C LEU A 207 -9.91 -6.82 -0.81
N VAL A 208 -8.65 -7.16 -0.72
CA VAL A 208 -8.19 -8.46 -0.24
C VAL A 208 -7.29 -8.25 0.98
N GLU A 209 -7.39 -9.18 1.92
CA GLU A 209 -6.55 -9.22 3.11
C GLU A 209 -5.78 -10.53 3.13
N ASP A 210 -4.47 -10.47 3.29
CA ASP A 210 -3.64 -11.67 3.37
C ASP A 210 -3.70 -12.33 4.76
N THR A 211 -2.98 -13.43 4.92
CA THR A 211 -3.00 -14.23 6.17
C THR A 211 -2.35 -13.51 7.36
N VAL A 212 -1.63 -12.43 7.13
CA VAL A 212 -0.98 -11.60 8.17
C VAL A 212 -1.67 -10.25 8.38
N GLY A 213 -2.78 -10.00 7.68
CA GLY A 213 -3.60 -8.81 7.86
C GLY A 213 -3.28 -7.66 6.90
N ASN A 214 -2.32 -7.83 5.98
CA ASN A 214 -2.06 -6.79 4.98
C ASN A 214 -3.21 -6.70 4.00
N ARG A 215 -3.60 -5.48 3.69
CA ARG A 215 -4.68 -5.19 2.76
C ARG A 215 -4.15 -4.70 1.43
N SER A 216 -4.67 -5.25 0.35
CA SER A 216 -4.45 -4.72 -0.98
C SER A 216 -5.77 -4.56 -1.73
N GLN A 217 -5.82 -3.52 -2.55
CA GLN A 217 -6.96 -3.25 -3.40
C GLN A 217 -6.61 -3.64 -4.84
N LEU A 218 -7.33 -4.63 -5.36
CA LEU A 218 -7.18 -5.10 -6.73
C LEU A 218 -8.20 -4.41 -7.64
N PHE A 219 -7.76 -3.92 -8.79
CA PHE A 219 -8.63 -3.39 -9.84
C PHE A 219 -8.61 -4.34 -11.02
N ILE A 220 -9.77 -4.87 -11.37
CA ILE A 220 -9.91 -5.98 -12.31
C ILE A 220 -10.87 -5.56 -13.42
N SER A 221 -10.51 -5.82 -14.68
CA SER A 221 -11.42 -5.63 -15.81
C SER A 221 -12.62 -6.57 -15.71
N THR A 222 -13.84 -6.04 -15.77
CA THR A 222 -15.07 -6.86 -15.75
C THR A 222 -15.24 -7.70 -17.00
N GLU A 223 -14.62 -7.29 -18.12
CA GLU A 223 -14.71 -7.97 -19.41
C GLU A 223 -13.68 -9.11 -19.52
N THR A 224 -12.42 -8.82 -19.23
CA THR A 224 -11.30 -9.74 -19.46
C THR A 224 -10.86 -10.51 -18.23
N GLY A 225 -11.22 -10.07 -17.01
CA GLY A 225 -10.71 -10.59 -15.74
C GLY A 225 -9.24 -10.23 -15.48
N GLN A 226 -8.65 -9.37 -16.31
CA GLN A 226 -7.27 -8.94 -16.18
C GLN A 226 -7.11 -7.99 -14.99
N LEU A 227 -6.06 -8.18 -14.19
CA LEU A 227 -5.64 -7.21 -13.18
C LEU A 227 -5.14 -5.95 -13.90
N LEU A 228 -5.78 -4.82 -13.62
CA LEU A 228 -5.43 -3.51 -14.18
C LEU A 228 -4.44 -2.77 -13.30
N TYR A 229 -4.62 -2.88 -11.99
CA TYR A 229 -3.80 -2.23 -10.97
C TYR A 229 -3.98 -2.88 -9.61
N GLU A 230 -2.99 -2.75 -8.74
CA GLU A 230 -3.03 -3.15 -7.34
C GLU A 230 -2.38 -2.06 -6.49
N THR A 231 -2.97 -1.74 -5.35
CA THR A 231 -2.40 -0.82 -4.34
C THR A 231 -2.42 -1.45 -2.97
N PHE A 232 -1.40 -1.16 -2.18
CA PHE A 232 -1.20 -1.71 -0.83
C PHE A 232 -1.45 -0.69 0.27
N GLU A 233 -1.90 0.51 -0.08
CA GLU A 233 -2.11 1.56 0.90
C GLU A 233 -3.56 1.58 1.37
N ASP A 234 -3.77 2.01 2.62
CA ASP A 234 -5.09 2.20 3.22
C ASP A 234 -5.74 3.45 2.61
N THR A 235 -6.28 3.27 1.42
CA THR A 235 -6.80 4.34 0.58
C THR A 235 -8.32 4.24 0.48
N SER A 236 -8.99 5.38 0.42
CA SER A 236 -10.39 5.43 0.03
C SER A 236 -10.49 5.09 -1.47
N VAL A 237 -11.14 3.97 -1.78
CA VAL A 237 -11.26 3.45 -3.13
C VAL A 237 -12.67 3.59 -3.65
N HIS A 238 -12.80 4.03 -4.88
CA HIS A 238 -14.09 4.13 -5.56
C HIS A 238 -13.97 3.62 -6.99
N THR A 239 -15.01 2.90 -7.43
CA THR A 239 -15.19 2.51 -8.83
C THR A 239 -16.55 2.97 -9.28
N LYS A 240 -16.60 3.77 -10.31
CA LYS A 240 -17.85 4.21 -10.92
C LYS A 240 -17.65 4.45 -12.42
N ASP A 241 -18.67 4.16 -13.21
CA ASP A 241 -18.60 4.18 -14.66
C ASP A 241 -17.45 3.29 -15.16
N SER A 242 -16.60 3.80 -16.03
CA SER A 242 -15.41 3.10 -16.53
C SER A 242 -14.12 3.44 -15.77
N PHE A 243 -14.20 4.22 -14.70
CA PHE A 243 -13.05 4.67 -13.93
C PHE A 243 -12.92 3.96 -12.60
N TYR A 244 -11.69 3.89 -12.12
CA TYR A 244 -11.35 3.60 -10.73
C TYR A 244 -10.39 4.67 -10.20
N PHE A 245 -10.42 4.92 -8.91
CA PHE A 245 -9.43 5.78 -8.29
C PHE A 245 -9.15 5.42 -6.84
N CYS A 246 -7.99 5.82 -6.39
CA CYS A 246 -7.55 5.77 -5.01
C CYS A 246 -7.21 7.17 -4.55
N VAL A 247 -7.66 7.55 -3.38
CA VAL A 247 -7.30 8.81 -2.72
C VAL A 247 -6.28 8.49 -1.64
N TYR A 248 -5.10 9.08 -1.73
CA TYR A 248 -4.10 8.99 -0.67
C TYR A 248 -4.40 10.04 0.39
N LEU A 249 -4.73 9.59 1.60
CA LEU A 249 -5.21 10.46 2.68
C LEU A 249 -4.09 11.05 3.55
N ASP A 250 -2.88 10.48 3.52
CA ASP A 250 -1.79 10.81 4.45
C ASP A 250 -0.85 11.96 4.01
N GLY A 251 -1.23 12.75 3.03
CA GLY A 251 -0.41 13.84 2.53
C GLY A 251 -0.94 15.23 2.90
N ILE A 252 -0.04 16.20 3.04
CA ILE A 252 -0.40 17.64 3.08
C ILE A 252 -0.87 18.17 1.72
N TYR A 253 -0.69 17.37 0.67
CA TYR A 253 -1.24 17.57 -0.66
C TYR A 253 -2.01 16.32 -1.05
N PRO A 254 -3.28 16.43 -1.44
CA PRO A 254 -4.05 15.28 -1.86
C PRO A 254 -3.50 14.72 -3.17
N GLU A 255 -3.43 13.39 -3.23
CA GLU A 255 -3.06 12.67 -4.44
C GLU A 255 -4.19 11.71 -4.81
N LEU A 256 -4.62 11.75 -6.07
CA LEU A 256 -5.62 10.82 -6.59
C LEU A 256 -5.00 10.01 -7.73
N LEU A 257 -4.98 8.72 -7.56
CA LEU A 257 -4.67 7.81 -8.64
C LEU A 257 -5.96 7.49 -9.41
N VAL A 258 -6.00 7.83 -10.69
CA VAL A 258 -7.18 7.65 -11.56
C VAL A 258 -6.81 6.77 -12.74
N GLY A 259 -7.58 5.72 -12.99
CA GLY A 259 -7.40 4.83 -14.13
C GLY A 259 -8.72 4.37 -14.75
N ASP A 260 -8.63 3.74 -15.91
CA ASP A 260 -9.73 3.08 -16.58
C ASP A 260 -9.31 1.71 -17.12
N SER A 261 -10.23 1.00 -17.78
CA SER A 261 -9.96 -0.34 -18.31
C SER A 261 -9.04 -0.35 -19.54
N GLU A 262 -8.75 0.79 -20.14
CA GLU A 262 -7.95 0.90 -21.37
C GLU A 262 -6.59 1.55 -21.12
N GLN A 263 -6.56 2.52 -20.21
CA GLN A 263 -5.37 3.27 -19.85
C GLN A 263 -4.99 2.94 -18.40
N GLY A 264 -3.71 2.69 -18.16
CA GLY A 264 -3.21 2.51 -16.81
C GLY A 264 -3.45 3.77 -15.95
N PRO A 265 -3.31 3.66 -14.62
CA PRO A 265 -3.58 4.78 -13.73
C PRO A 265 -2.66 5.95 -13.98
N THR A 266 -3.22 7.15 -13.84
CA THR A 266 -2.53 8.44 -13.91
C THR A 266 -2.71 9.14 -12.58
N LEU A 267 -1.66 9.76 -12.07
CA LEU A 267 -1.70 10.51 -10.83
C LEU A 267 -2.24 11.92 -11.10
N LEU A 268 -3.37 12.26 -10.49
CA LEU A 268 -3.88 13.61 -10.38
C LEU A 268 -3.32 14.24 -9.10
N GLN A 269 -2.51 15.28 -9.23
CA GLN A 269 -1.91 16.01 -8.12
C GLN A 269 -2.51 17.43 -8.03
N PRO A 270 -3.60 17.60 -7.29
CA PRO A 270 -4.19 18.90 -7.06
C PRO A 270 -3.19 19.87 -6.42
N HIS A 271 -3.23 21.13 -6.82
CA HIS A 271 -2.41 22.17 -6.21
C HIS A 271 -3.01 22.74 -4.91
N THR A 272 -4.04 22.09 -4.38
CA THR A 272 -4.72 22.49 -3.16
C THR A 272 -3.94 22.00 -1.94
N TYR A 273 -3.65 22.91 -1.02
CA TYR A 273 -3.02 22.55 0.25
C TYR A 273 -4.06 22.08 1.25
N GLY A 274 -3.85 20.91 1.82
CA GLY A 274 -4.70 20.33 2.87
C GLY A 274 -4.86 18.83 2.71
N SER A 275 -5.48 18.18 3.68
CA SER A 275 -5.74 16.75 3.64
C SER A 275 -7.03 16.45 2.87
N ALA A 276 -6.99 15.50 1.96
CA ALA A 276 -8.19 15.02 1.31
C ALA A 276 -9.05 14.25 2.32
N ILE A 277 -10.32 14.62 2.42
CA ILE A 277 -11.27 13.98 3.33
C ILE A 277 -12.34 13.18 2.60
N HIS A 278 -12.61 13.53 1.36
CA HIS A 278 -13.59 12.84 0.54
C HIS A 278 -13.34 13.08 -0.96
N ALA A 279 -13.73 12.10 -1.79
CA ALA A 279 -13.75 12.26 -3.23
C ALA A 279 -14.97 11.53 -3.81
N VAL A 280 -15.60 12.12 -4.84
CA VAL A 280 -16.75 11.54 -5.54
C VAL A 280 -16.50 11.57 -7.02
N ILE A 281 -16.60 10.42 -7.67
CA ILE A 281 -16.61 10.34 -9.15
C ILE A 281 -18.05 10.34 -9.66
N GLU A 282 -18.29 11.12 -10.68
CA GLU A 282 -19.51 11.05 -11.48
C GLU A 282 -19.28 11.63 -12.87
N ASN A 283 -19.84 11.01 -13.91
CA ASN A 283 -19.82 11.51 -15.29
C ASN A 283 -18.42 11.93 -15.78
N LYS A 284 -17.39 11.13 -15.52
CA LYS A 284 -15.99 11.41 -15.88
C LYS A 284 -15.40 12.66 -15.20
N THR A 285 -15.95 13.04 -14.07
CA THR A 285 -15.43 14.10 -13.23
C THR A 285 -15.20 13.61 -11.81
N VAL A 286 -14.35 14.29 -11.07
CA VAL A 286 -14.18 14.04 -9.63
C VAL A 286 -14.36 15.33 -8.87
N VAL A 287 -15.08 15.26 -7.76
CA VAL A 287 -15.10 16.30 -6.73
C VAL A 287 -14.20 15.85 -5.60
N LEU A 288 -13.16 16.62 -5.36
CA LEU A 288 -12.26 16.44 -4.24
C LEU A 288 -12.62 17.43 -3.13
N VAL A 289 -12.82 16.91 -1.93
CA VAL A 289 -13.02 17.73 -0.73
C VAL A 289 -11.76 17.69 0.10
N THR A 290 -11.18 18.86 0.34
CA THR A 290 -9.92 19.03 1.07
C THR A 290 -10.14 19.90 2.29
N GLU A 291 -9.64 19.45 3.43
CA GLU A 291 -9.61 20.23 4.66
C GLU A 291 -8.28 20.95 4.80
N ASN A 292 -8.33 22.27 5.02
CA ASN A 292 -7.17 23.05 5.42
C ASN A 292 -7.28 23.39 6.92
N ALA A 293 -6.69 22.54 7.74
CA ALA A 293 -6.73 22.70 9.20
C ALA A 293 -6.06 23.99 9.71
N VAL A 294 -5.13 24.57 8.94
CA VAL A 294 -4.46 25.83 9.33
C VAL A 294 -5.40 27.02 9.18
N CYS A 295 -6.19 27.03 8.12
CA CYS A 295 -7.13 28.11 7.82
C CYS A 295 -8.54 27.81 8.32
N ASN A 296 -8.80 26.61 8.80
CA ASN A 296 -10.11 26.11 9.18
C ASN A 296 -11.14 26.30 8.05
N THR A 297 -10.78 25.82 6.86
CA THR A 297 -11.58 25.92 5.65
C THR A 297 -11.70 24.57 4.96
N LEU A 298 -12.82 24.36 4.30
CA LEU A 298 -13.01 23.27 3.37
C LEU A 298 -12.94 23.80 1.95
N GLN A 299 -12.25 23.06 1.10
CA GLN A 299 -12.20 23.35 -0.33
C GLN A 299 -12.81 22.21 -1.11
N LEU A 300 -13.73 22.54 -2.01
CA LEU A 300 -14.38 21.62 -2.95
C LEU A 300 -13.84 21.95 -4.34
N ASP A 301 -13.08 21.05 -4.92
CA ASP A 301 -12.50 21.20 -6.25
C ASP A 301 -13.11 20.17 -7.19
N HIS A 302 -13.62 20.62 -8.33
CA HIS A 302 -14.19 19.79 -9.38
C HIS A 302 -13.20 19.67 -10.55
N TYR A 303 -12.81 18.43 -10.88
CA TYR A 303 -11.85 18.13 -11.95
C TYR A 303 -12.50 17.30 -13.05
N ASP A 304 -12.12 17.60 -14.29
CA ASP A 304 -12.39 16.76 -15.46
C ASP A 304 -11.32 15.65 -15.54
N LEU A 305 -11.74 14.39 -15.44
CA LEU A 305 -10.86 13.23 -15.48
C LEU A 305 -10.30 12.89 -16.88
N GLN A 306 -10.80 13.51 -17.95
CA GLN A 306 -10.26 13.31 -19.29
C GLN A 306 -8.97 14.09 -19.52
N ASN A 307 -8.82 15.24 -18.88
CA ASN A 307 -7.69 16.15 -19.10
C ASN A 307 -6.99 16.60 -17.80
N GLY A 308 -7.48 16.18 -16.64
CA GLY A 308 -6.92 16.53 -15.33
C GLY A 308 -7.04 18.01 -14.97
N LYS A 309 -7.94 18.74 -15.57
CA LYS A 309 -8.12 20.18 -15.29
C LYS A 309 -9.16 20.41 -14.23
N ARG A 310 -8.86 21.34 -13.31
CA ARG A 310 -9.85 21.86 -12.39
C ARG A 310 -10.82 22.75 -13.14
N THR A 311 -12.12 22.44 -13.04
CA THR A 311 -13.17 23.16 -13.77
C THR A 311 -13.97 24.09 -12.88
N ALA A 312 -14.02 23.81 -11.57
CA ALA A 312 -14.64 24.68 -10.59
C ALA A 312 -13.95 24.52 -9.24
N SER A 313 -14.04 25.54 -8.39
CA SER A 313 -13.47 25.53 -7.05
C SER A 313 -14.27 26.41 -6.10
N LEU A 314 -14.57 25.89 -4.92
CA LEU A 314 -15.28 26.61 -3.86
C LEU A 314 -14.56 26.42 -2.53
N THR A 315 -14.30 27.53 -1.83
CA THR A 315 -13.77 27.50 -0.46
C THR A 315 -14.85 27.91 0.52
N ILE A 316 -15.03 27.10 1.55
CA ILE A 316 -16.03 27.31 2.60
C ILE A 316 -15.29 27.52 3.92
N ALA A 317 -15.57 28.64 4.62
CA ALA A 317 -15.11 28.85 5.99
C ALA A 317 -16.06 28.10 6.94
N ASP A 318 -15.69 26.89 7.33
CA ASP A 318 -16.53 26.06 8.16
C ASP A 318 -15.76 24.99 8.93
N THR A 319 -16.30 24.62 10.08
CA THR A 319 -15.76 23.61 10.98
C THR A 319 -16.53 22.29 10.94
N GLU A 320 -17.74 22.29 10.36
CA GLU A 320 -18.57 21.11 10.33
C GLU A 320 -18.32 20.29 9.06
N MET A 321 -17.81 19.10 9.27
CA MET A 321 -17.44 18.18 8.18
C MET A 321 -18.66 17.79 7.35
N PRO A 322 -18.65 18.03 6.03
CA PRO A 322 -19.68 17.51 5.15
C PRO A 322 -19.53 15.99 4.96
N PHE A 323 -20.64 15.32 4.76
CA PHE A 323 -20.70 13.90 4.50
C PHE A 323 -21.76 13.58 3.42
N GLY A 324 -21.75 12.36 2.90
CA GLY A 324 -22.74 11.93 1.92
C GLY A 324 -22.76 12.82 0.69
N PHE A 325 -21.80 12.70 -0.20
CA PHE A 325 -21.74 13.47 -1.43
C PHE A 325 -22.39 12.73 -2.60
N THR A 326 -23.05 13.48 -3.48
CA THR A 326 -23.43 13.01 -4.81
C THR A 326 -23.36 14.14 -5.82
N ALA A 327 -23.09 13.82 -7.07
CA ALA A 327 -22.95 14.79 -8.15
C ALA A 327 -24.12 14.66 -9.14
N ALA A 328 -24.77 15.77 -9.46
CA ALA A 328 -25.75 15.90 -10.52
C ALA A 328 -25.22 16.90 -11.54
N ARG A 329 -25.33 16.63 -12.83
CA ARG A 329 -24.89 17.44 -13.99
C ARG A 329 -24.01 18.67 -13.68
N ASP A 330 -24.62 19.72 -13.11
CA ASP A 330 -23.99 21.01 -12.85
C ASP A 330 -24.03 21.37 -11.34
N SER A 331 -24.32 20.41 -10.47
CA SER A 331 -24.47 20.62 -9.03
C SER A 331 -23.85 19.48 -8.24
N ILE A 332 -23.22 19.80 -7.13
CA ILE A 332 -22.77 18.86 -6.13
C ILE A 332 -23.71 18.97 -4.93
N TRP A 333 -24.18 17.84 -4.46
CA TRP A 333 -25.01 17.76 -3.28
C TRP A 333 -24.23 17.10 -2.15
N PHE A 334 -24.39 17.61 -0.93
CA PHE A 334 -23.79 17.04 0.26
C PHE A 334 -24.61 17.35 1.51
N LEU A 335 -24.43 16.53 2.53
CA LEU A 335 -25.00 16.74 3.85
C LEU A 335 -23.99 17.35 4.80
N ARG A 336 -24.50 18.09 5.77
CA ARG A 336 -23.74 18.56 6.93
C ARG A 336 -24.69 18.86 8.08
N TYR A 337 -24.17 18.88 9.31
CA TYR A 337 -24.90 19.41 10.44
C TYR A 337 -24.86 20.93 10.42
N ASP A 338 -25.97 21.58 10.71
CA ASP A 338 -26.06 23.04 10.82
C ASP A 338 -26.51 23.43 12.23
N PRO A 339 -25.62 23.96 13.08
CA PRO A 339 -25.94 24.36 14.45
C PRO A 339 -27.05 25.38 14.55
N GLN A 340 -27.27 26.19 13.52
CA GLN A 340 -28.31 27.21 13.54
C GLN A 340 -29.71 26.61 13.43
N TYR A 341 -29.85 25.50 12.69
CA TYR A 341 -31.11 24.77 12.56
C TYR A 341 -31.22 23.63 13.56
N ASP A 342 -30.12 23.31 14.28
CA ASP A 342 -30.01 22.14 15.16
C ASP A 342 -30.42 20.84 14.43
N CYS A 343 -30.07 20.75 13.15
CA CYS A 343 -30.34 19.59 12.32
C CYS A 343 -29.37 19.49 11.15
N GLU A 344 -29.42 18.38 10.44
CA GLU A 344 -28.73 18.21 9.18
C GLU A 344 -29.40 19.03 8.08
N VAL A 345 -28.57 19.56 7.20
CA VAL A 345 -28.99 20.30 6.02
C VAL A 345 -28.46 19.66 4.76
N LEU A 346 -29.26 19.69 3.72
CA LEU A 346 -28.87 19.31 2.38
C LEU A 346 -28.35 20.56 1.66
N CYS A 347 -27.09 20.52 1.25
CA CYS A 347 -26.43 21.60 0.52
C CYS A 347 -26.37 21.27 -0.97
N GLN A 348 -26.65 22.25 -1.81
CA GLN A 348 -26.49 22.18 -3.26
C GLN A 348 -25.47 23.24 -3.70
N TRP A 349 -24.34 22.79 -4.23
CA TRP A 349 -23.36 23.67 -4.87
C TRP A 349 -23.57 23.69 -6.39
N ASP A 350 -23.90 24.86 -6.93
CA ASP A 350 -23.98 25.11 -8.38
C ASP A 350 -22.57 25.38 -8.92
N ILE A 351 -21.98 24.36 -9.55
CA ILE A 351 -20.60 24.40 -10.11
C ILE A 351 -20.45 25.53 -11.13
N SER A 352 -21.52 25.86 -11.87
CA SER A 352 -21.46 26.87 -12.94
C SER A 352 -21.11 28.27 -12.44
N ARG A 353 -21.30 28.55 -11.14
CA ARG A 353 -21.03 29.84 -10.51
C ARG A 353 -19.59 30.03 -10.05
N ASN A 354 -18.84 28.95 -9.94
CA ASN A 354 -17.44 28.97 -9.45
C ASN A 354 -16.47 28.39 -10.48
N LYS A 355 -16.73 28.58 -11.77
CA LYS A 355 -15.88 28.04 -12.84
C LYS A 355 -14.46 28.59 -12.78
N CYS A 356 -13.51 27.69 -12.96
CA CYS A 356 -12.11 28.01 -13.18
C CYS A 356 -11.83 28.14 -14.68
N GLU A 357 -11.11 29.20 -15.07
CA GLU A 357 -10.73 29.43 -16.46
C GLU A 357 -9.22 29.26 -16.63
N ASN A 358 -8.80 28.67 -17.75
CA ASN A 358 -7.39 28.53 -18.12
C ASN A 358 -6.50 27.71 -17.16
N GLU A 359 -7.09 26.82 -16.39
CA GLU A 359 -6.34 25.91 -15.51
C GLU A 359 -5.44 24.97 -16.32
N ALA A 360 -4.23 24.74 -15.83
CA ALA A 360 -3.35 23.69 -16.35
C ALA A 360 -3.86 22.31 -15.93
N SER A 361 -3.46 21.26 -16.66
CA SER A 361 -3.69 19.90 -16.24
C SER A 361 -2.91 19.58 -14.96
N CYS A 362 -3.57 19.00 -13.99
CA CYS A 362 -2.95 18.49 -12.75
C CYS A 362 -2.49 17.03 -12.89
N PHE A 363 -2.60 16.42 -14.07
CA PHE A 363 -2.04 15.09 -14.29
C PHE A 363 -0.52 15.14 -14.25
N SER A 364 0.04 14.28 -13.40
CA SER A 364 1.48 14.11 -13.30
C SER A 364 1.99 13.24 -14.44
N THR A 365 3.04 13.69 -15.12
CA THR A 365 3.78 12.89 -16.11
C THR A 365 4.69 11.83 -15.45
N ARG A 366 4.79 11.81 -14.11
CA ARG A 366 5.71 10.91 -13.39
C ARG A 366 5.16 9.50 -13.21
N TYR A 367 3.85 9.30 -13.34
CA TYR A 367 3.20 8.01 -13.23
C TYR A 367 2.59 7.62 -14.58
N SER A 368 3.35 6.91 -15.38
CA SER A 368 2.77 6.06 -16.41
C SER A 368 2.95 4.63 -15.93
N MET A 369 1.91 4.04 -15.39
CA MET A 369 1.95 2.63 -15.06
C MET A 369 1.79 1.85 -16.36
N GLU A 370 2.85 1.14 -16.72
CA GLU A 370 2.82 0.22 -17.84
C GLU A 370 1.80 -0.91 -17.53
N LYS A 371 1.03 -1.32 -18.54
CA LYS A 371 0.20 -2.53 -18.44
C LYS A 371 1.08 -3.71 -18.02
N PRO A 372 0.55 -4.68 -17.24
CA PRO A 372 1.31 -5.86 -16.90
C PRO A 372 1.92 -6.48 -18.16
N ASP A 373 3.23 -6.56 -18.21
CA ASP A 373 3.98 -7.16 -19.29
C ASP A 373 4.03 -8.68 -19.05
N TYR A 374 3.03 -9.39 -19.55
CA TYR A 374 2.97 -10.85 -19.40
C TYR A 374 4.17 -11.56 -20.03
N ASP A 375 4.72 -11.02 -21.13
CA ASP A 375 5.96 -11.55 -21.72
C ASP A 375 7.14 -11.28 -20.76
N GLY A 376 7.13 -10.13 -20.06
CA GLY A 376 8.09 -9.80 -19.02
C GLY A 376 7.99 -10.69 -17.78
N ILE A 377 6.79 -11.04 -17.33
CA ILE A 377 6.57 -11.99 -16.23
C ILE A 377 7.16 -13.35 -16.58
N ALA A 378 6.83 -13.89 -17.75
CA ALA A 378 7.37 -15.17 -18.22
C ALA A 378 8.91 -15.13 -18.36
N ALA A 379 9.47 -14.02 -18.85
CA ALA A 379 10.90 -13.80 -18.94
C ALA A 379 11.56 -13.75 -17.55
N CYS A 380 10.97 -13.04 -16.58
CA CYS A 380 11.49 -12.99 -15.21
C CYS A 380 11.45 -14.37 -14.53
N ARG A 381 10.36 -15.13 -14.67
CA ARG A 381 10.29 -16.53 -14.18
C ARG A 381 11.38 -17.41 -14.81
N SER A 382 11.59 -17.30 -16.12
CA SER A 382 12.65 -18.03 -16.81
C SER A 382 14.07 -17.65 -16.34
N ILE A 383 14.30 -16.36 -16.03
CA ILE A 383 15.58 -15.91 -15.43
C ILE A 383 15.72 -16.52 -14.03
N ALA A 384 14.70 -16.43 -13.18
CA ALA A 384 14.70 -16.99 -11.84
C ALA A 384 14.97 -18.49 -11.84
N ASP A 385 14.34 -19.26 -12.75
CA ASP A 385 14.57 -20.70 -12.93
C ASP A 385 16.01 -21.01 -13.36
N ARG A 386 16.55 -20.23 -14.30
CA ARG A 386 17.94 -20.37 -14.77
C ARG A 386 18.94 -20.12 -13.63
N LEU A 387 18.76 -19.05 -12.87
CA LEU A 387 19.61 -18.74 -11.71
C LEU A 387 19.47 -19.81 -10.63
N SER A 388 18.25 -20.24 -10.35
CA SER A 388 17.94 -21.31 -9.39
C SER A 388 18.68 -22.60 -9.74
N ALA A 389 18.64 -23.00 -11.01
CA ALA A 389 19.32 -24.20 -11.50
C ALA A 389 20.85 -24.06 -11.45
N ARG A 390 21.38 -22.88 -11.81
CA ARG A 390 22.83 -22.62 -11.87
C ARG A 390 23.47 -22.63 -10.49
N TYR A 391 22.83 -22.00 -9.49
CA TYR A 391 23.41 -21.81 -8.17
C TYR A 391 22.85 -22.77 -7.10
N GLY A 392 21.84 -23.60 -7.45
CA GLY A 392 21.25 -24.58 -6.54
C GLY A 392 20.43 -23.95 -5.42
N VAL A 393 19.83 -22.81 -5.69
CA VAL A 393 18.87 -22.11 -4.84
C VAL A 393 17.46 -22.25 -5.42
N GLN A 394 16.45 -21.71 -4.75
CA GLN A 394 15.11 -21.56 -5.29
C GLN A 394 14.71 -20.07 -5.17
N ILE A 395 14.49 -19.40 -6.29
CA ILE A 395 14.07 -18.01 -6.32
C ILE A 395 12.55 -17.97 -6.40
N LEU A 396 11.92 -17.30 -5.43
CA LEU A 396 10.48 -17.16 -5.29
C LEU A 396 10.10 -15.70 -5.57
N LEU A 397 9.14 -15.50 -6.47
CA LEU A 397 8.71 -14.21 -6.97
C LEU A 397 7.20 -14.07 -6.81
N TRP A 398 6.71 -12.84 -6.66
CA TRP A 398 5.30 -12.48 -6.55
C TRP A 398 4.59 -13.31 -5.47
N THR A 399 3.50 -13.98 -5.81
CA THR A 399 2.71 -14.79 -4.88
C THR A 399 3.44 -16.02 -4.34
N ASP A 400 4.56 -16.41 -4.94
CA ASP A 400 5.38 -17.51 -4.45
C ASP A 400 6.37 -17.03 -3.37
N ALA A 401 6.61 -15.71 -3.26
CA ALA A 401 7.47 -15.13 -2.24
C ALA A 401 6.75 -15.06 -0.89
N THR A 402 7.52 -15.18 0.18
CA THR A 402 7.03 -15.17 1.56
C THR A 402 8.08 -14.58 2.50
N THR A 403 7.71 -14.30 3.72
CA THR A 403 8.62 -13.95 4.80
C THR A 403 8.26 -14.66 6.09
N PHE A 404 9.05 -14.46 7.14
CA PHE A 404 8.84 -15.09 8.43
C PHE A 404 7.70 -14.40 9.20
N GLN A 405 6.70 -15.16 9.64
CA GLN A 405 5.75 -14.67 10.62
C GLN A 405 6.42 -14.50 11.99
N PRO A 406 6.22 -13.42 12.72
CA PRO A 406 5.11 -12.47 12.58
C PRO A 406 5.45 -11.17 11.82
N TRP A 407 6.43 -11.17 10.94
CA TRP A 407 6.77 -10.00 10.13
C TRP A 407 5.77 -9.79 9.00
N ASP A 408 5.22 -8.59 8.91
CA ASP A 408 4.37 -8.17 7.80
C ASP A 408 5.23 -7.87 6.58
N TYR A 409 4.68 -8.06 5.38
CA TYR A 409 5.41 -7.81 4.14
C TYR A 409 4.45 -7.45 3.01
N MET A 410 4.99 -6.78 2.00
CA MET A 410 4.28 -6.50 0.77
C MET A 410 4.91 -7.26 -0.39
N LEU A 411 4.07 -7.84 -1.23
CA LEU A 411 4.52 -8.49 -2.47
C LEU A 411 4.81 -7.44 -3.55
N ILE A 412 5.76 -7.73 -4.44
CA ILE A 412 5.95 -6.91 -5.63
C ILE A 412 4.79 -7.18 -6.59
N PRO A 413 4.00 -6.16 -6.98
CA PRO A 413 2.88 -6.36 -7.90
C PRO A 413 3.32 -6.91 -9.26
N GLU A 414 2.49 -7.75 -9.90
CA GLU A 414 2.81 -8.37 -11.20
C GLU A 414 3.12 -7.34 -12.31
N HIS A 415 2.49 -6.17 -12.25
CA HIS A 415 2.75 -5.10 -13.23
C HIS A 415 4.10 -4.39 -13.03
N GLN A 416 4.77 -4.58 -11.89
CA GLN A 416 6.10 -4.02 -11.63
C GLN A 416 7.23 -4.94 -12.14
N VAL A 417 7.06 -5.50 -13.33
CA VAL A 417 8.09 -6.32 -13.99
C VAL A 417 9.47 -5.66 -14.06
N PRO A 418 9.62 -4.34 -14.33
CA PRO A 418 10.92 -3.69 -14.31
C PRO A 418 11.64 -3.80 -12.96
N VAL A 419 10.92 -3.71 -11.84
CA VAL A 419 11.48 -3.88 -10.48
C VAL A 419 12.03 -5.30 -10.35
N ILE A 420 11.21 -6.32 -10.56
CA ILE A 420 11.66 -7.73 -10.50
C ILE A 420 12.85 -7.99 -11.41
N ARG A 421 12.85 -7.42 -12.60
CA ARG A 421 13.97 -7.60 -13.56
C ARG A 421 15.28 -6.99 -13.03
N ASN A 422 15.22 -5.84 -12.38
CA ASN A 422 16.38 -5.24 -11.74
C ASN A 422 16.86 -6.09 -10.56
N GLU A 423 15.94 -6.50 -9.68
CA GLU A 423 16.29 -7.35 -8.54
C GLU A 423 16.90 -8.68 -8.97
N LEU A 424 16.41 -9.28 -10.04
CA LEU A 424 17.01 -10.50 -10.60
C LEU A 424 18.44 -10.28 -11.13
N LYS A 425 18.77 -9.10 -11.65
CA LYS A 425 20.14 -8.75 -12.03
C LYS A 425 21.04 -8.61 -10.81
N GLU A 426 20.57 -7.92 -9.78
CA GLU A 426 21.30 -7.80 -8.51
C GLU A 426 21.48 -9.16 -7.84
N LEU A 427 20.46 -10.03 -7.88
CA LEU A 427 20.59 -11.41 -7.41
C LEU A 427 21.61 -12.21 -8.22
N GLU A 428 21.70 -12.04 -9.55
CA GLU A 428 22.72 -12.70 -10.35
C GLU A 428 24.13 -12.26 -9.94
N VAL A 429 24.33 -10.96 -9.67
CA VAL A 429 25.58 -10.43 -9.13
C VAL A 429 25.88 -11.07 -7.78
N PHE A 430 24.95 -11.00 -6.84
CA PHE A 430 25.09 -11.58 -5.50
C PHE A 430 25.44 -13.07 -5.54
N LEU A 431 24.70 -13.88 -6.30
CA LEU A 431 24.93 -15.32 -6.41
C LEU A 431 26.28 -15.64 -7.04
N SER A 432 26.79 -14.79 -7.94
CA SER A 432 28.09 -14.96 -8.60
C SER A 432 29.30 -14.74 -7.67
N LEU A 433 29.09 -14.11 -6.51
CA LEU A 433 30.15 -13.90 -5.51
C LEU A 433 30.61 -15.20 -4.84
N TYR A 434 29.78 -16.25 -4.92
CA TYR A 434 30.09 -17.53 -4.29
C TYR A 434 30.69 -18.53 -5.27
N PRO A 435 31.67 -19.34 -4.83
CA PRO A 435 32.24 -20.40 -5.65
C PRO A 435 31.15 -21.40 -6.11
N GLN A 436 31.39 -22.02 -7.26
CA GLN A 436 30.49 -23.04 -7.77
C GLN A 436 30.28 -24.17 -6.75
N GLY A 437 29.03 -24.55 -6.50
CA GLY A 437 28.68 -25.60 -5.54
C GLY A 437 28.65 -25.16 -4.07
N PHE A 438 29.07 -23.92 -3.77
CA PHE A 438 29.12 -23.44 -2.38
C PHE A 438 27.72 -23.35 -1.76
N LEU A 439 26.77 -22.73 -2.46
CA LEU A 439 25.40 -22.55 -1.96
C LEU A 439 24.65 -23.90 -1.89
N GLN A 440 24.90 -24.85 -2.80
CA GLN A 440 24.39 -26.21 -2.67
C GLN A 440 24.91 -26.90 -1.40
N THR A 441 26.19 -26.67 -1.08
CA THR A 441 26.78 -27.21 0.16
C THR A 441 26.16 -26.55 1.40
N ALA A 442 25.89 -25.24 1.38
CA ALA A 442 25.18 -24.54 2.45
C ALA A 442 23.77 -25.10 2.64
N ALA A 443 23.08 -25.37 1.56
CA ALA A 443 21.72 -25.92 1.54
C ALA A 443 21.62 -27.41 1.92
N ALA A 444 22.72 -28.15 2.00
CA ALA A 444 22.70 -29.60 2.21
C ALA A 444 22.07 -30.03 3.56
N THR A 445 21.94 -29.12 4.51
CA THR A 445 21.29 -29.36 5.81
C THR A 445 19.82 -28.93 5.84
N THR A 446 19.31 -28.29 4.79
CA THR A 446 17.89 -27.89 4.69
C THR A 446 17.03 -29.07 4.24
N ALA A 447 15.76 -29.09 4.62
CA ALA A 447 14.82 -30.15 4.26
C ALA A 447 14.58 -30.22 2.73
N SER A 448 14.53 -29.08 2.07
CA SER A 448 14.37 -28.98 0.60
C SER A 448 15.64 -29.22 -0.19
N GLY A 449 16.81 -29.21 0.48
CA GLY A 449 18.13 -29.24 -0.18
C GLY A 449 18.43 -27.96 -0.97
N ARG A 450 17.70 -26.86 -0.72
CA ARG A 450 17.85 -25.57 -1.38
C ARG A 450 17.64 -24.44 -0.37
N ILE A 451 18.28 -23.30 -0.64
CA ILE A 451 17.99 -22.02 0.04
C ILE A 451 16.91 -21.34 -0.78
N GLN A 452 15.85 -20.90 -0.13
CA GLN A 452 14.73 -20.21 -0.78
C GLN A 452 14.97 -18.69 -0.70
N LEU A 453 15.13 -18.04 -1.86
CA LEU A 453 15.33 -16.61 -1.99
C LEU A 453 14.02 -15.96 -2.38
N CYS A 454 13.43 -15.19 -1.48
CA CYS A 454 12.16 -14.51 -1.68
C CYS A 454 12.40 -13.03 -1.99
N LEU A 455 11.93 -12.55 -3.15
CA LEU A 455 11.89 -11.13 -3.46
C LEU A 455 10.52 -10.57 -3.10
N VAL A 456 10.50 -9.66 -2.13
CA VAL A 456 9.30 -8.94 -1.68
C VAL A 456 9.48 -7.44 -1.88
N ARG A 457 8.38 -6.67 -1.93
CA ARG A 457 8.48 -5.21 -2.09
C ARG A 457 9.10 -4.57 -0.85
N SER A 458 8.58 -4.92 0.32
CA SER A 458 9.10 -4.46 1.61
C SER A 458 8.80 -5.48 2.71
N ILE A 459 9.58 -5.44 3.78
CA ILE A 459 9.38 -6.21 5.00
C ILE A 459 9.12 -5.20 6.10
N LEU A 460 7.92 -5.23 6.66
CA LEU A 460 7.45 -4.26 7.64
C LEU A 460 7.72 -4.77 9.06
N GLY A 461 7.83 -3.86 10.02
CA GLY A 461 7.97 -4.21 11.43
C GLY A 461 6.75 -4.96 11.94
N ASN A 462 6.96 -5.84 12.90
CA ASN A 462 5.87 -6.53 13.58
C ASN A 462 5.17 -5.57 14.54
N ALA A 463 3.86 -5.37 14.37
CA ALA A 463 3.04 -4.52 15.24
C ALA A 463 3.01 -4.96 16.72
N ASP A 464 3.29 -6.25 17.00
CA ASP A 464 3.36 -6.80 18.34
C ASP A 464 4.78 -6.71 18.95
N ALA A 465 5.81 -6.41 18.16
CA ALA A 465 7.14 -6.14 18.68
C ALA A 465 7.15 -4.73 19.26
N SER A 466 7.27 -4.64 20.58
CA SER A 466 7.33 -3.38 21.33
C SER A 466 8.52 -2.47 20.96
N GLU A 467 9.28 -2.81 19.93
CA GLU A 467 10.52 -2.17 19.51
C GLU A 467 10.59 -2.15 17.99
N ALA A 468 10.21 -1.02 17.46
CA ALA A 468 9.97 -0.75 16.07
C ALA A 468 11.26 -0.69 15.23
N PHE A 469 11.49 -1.73 14.47
CA PHE A 469 12.04 -1.50 13.14
C PHE A 469 10.85 -1.27 12.22
N ASP A 470 10.63 -0.06 11.77
CA ASP A 470 9.52 0.28 10.87
C ASP A 470 9.67 -0.43 9.52
N GLU A 471 10.88 -0.78 9.10
CA GLU A 471 11.20 -1.50 7.86
C GLU A 471 12.52 -2.27 7.98
N VAL A 472 12.59 -3.46 7.40
CA VAL A 472 13.76 -4.32 7.36
C VAL A 472 14.16 -4.60 5.92
N VAL A 473 15.46 -4.51 5.62
CA VAL A 473 15.99 -4.67 4.25
C VAL A 473 16.15 -6.13 3.82
N GLY A 474 16.30 -7.02 4.79
CA GLY A 474 16.42 -8.45 4.58
C GLY A 474 16.13 -9.23 5.85
N LEU A 475 15.77 -10.49 5.70
CA LEU A 475 15.48 -11.39 6.82
C LEU A 475 15.81 -12.82 6.47
N GLN A 476 16.67 -13.44 7.30
CA GLN A 476 16.94 -14.87 7.24
C GLN A 476 16.15 -15.62 8.30
N TYR A 477 15.49 -16.72 7.94
CA TYR A 477 14.76 -17.56 8.88
C TYR A 477 14.72 -19.03 8.45
N TRP A 478 14.29 -19.89 9.39
CA TRP A 478 14.02 -21.29 9.15
C TRP A 478 12.56 -21.59 9.48
N ASP A 479 11.88 -22.31 8.59
CA ASP A 479 10.52 -22.79 8.88
C ASP A 479 10.54 -24.03 9.79
N ASP A 480 9.35 -24.42 10.27
CA ASP A 480 9.18 -25.61 11.11
C ASP A 480 9.61 -26.93 10.44
N SER A 481 9.70 -26.93 9.11
CA SER A 481 10.16 -28.05 8.31
C SER A 481 11.67 -28.05 8.08
N ASN A 482 12.40 -27.11 8.65
CA ASN A 482 13.84 -26.90 8.45
C ASN A 482 14.21 -26.50 7.01
N ASN A 483 13.39 -25.71 6.34
CA ASN A 483 13.79 -25.01 5.11
C ASN A 483 14.41 -23.65 5.48
N ALA A 484 15.47 -23.28 4.77
CA ALA A 484 16.14 -21.99 4.95
C ALA A 484 15.59 -20.97 3.94
N TYR A 485 15.17 -19.83 4.42
CA TYR A 485 14.65 -18.72 3.65
C TYR A 485 15.53 -17.48 3.80
N LEU A 486 15.59 -16.72 2.72
CA LEU A 486 16.20 -15.41 2.63
C LEU A 486 15.20 -14.49 1.96
N SER A 487 14.54 -13.65 2.71
CA SER A 487 13.60 -12.65 2.17
C SER A 487 14.32 -11.32 2.02
N LEU A 488 14.25 -10.72 0.84
CA LEU A 488 14.95 -9.48 0.47
C LEU A 488 13.94 -8.45 -0.01
N SER A 489 14.05 -7.22 0.54
CA SER A 489 13.21 -6.08 0.18
C SER A 489 13.73 -5.38 -1.07
N ALA A 490 12.87 -5.20 -2.06
CA ALA A 490 13.14 -4.43 -3.27
C ALA A 490 12.91 -2.91 -3.11
N ALA A 491 12.46 -2.47 -1.93
CA ALA A 491 12.25 -1.04 -1.65
C ALA A 491 13.57 -0.30 -1.34
N GLN A 492 14.64 -1.05 -1.09
CA GLN A 492 15.92 -0.52 -0.65
C GLN A 492 16.99 -0.69 -1.73
N ASP A 493 17.85 0.32 -1.86
CA ASP A 493 19.11 0.16 -2.56
C ASP A 493 20.03 -0.79 -1.77
N LEU A 494 21.06 -1.37 -2.43
CA LEU A 494 22.04 -2.26 -1.80
C LEU A 494 21.59 -3.72 -1.57
N LEU A 495 20.73 -4.26 -2.46
CA LEU A 495 20.28 -5.66 -2.37
C LEU A 495 21.45 -6.64 -2.24
N VAL A 496 22.54 -6.47 -3.01
CA VAL A 496 23.71 -7.37 -2.98
C VAL A 496 24.37 -7.41 -1.60
N GLN A 497 24.56 -6.24 -0.99
CA GLN A 497 25.17 -6.12 0.33
C GLN A 497 24.30 -6.76 1.41
N ASN A 498 23.01 -6.43 1.42
CA ASN A 498 22.04 -6.99 2.37
C ASN A 498 21.91 -8.51 2.22
N ALA A 499 21.89 -9.00 0.98
CA ALA A 499 21.85 -10.42 0.69
C ALA A 499 23.10 -11.16 1.19
N CYS A 500 24.28 -10.53 1.16
CA CYS A 500 25.50 -11.09 1.75
C CYS A 500 25.40 -11.23 3.27
N HIS A 501 24.82 -10.24 3.95
CA HIS A 501 24.57 -10.28 5.38
C HIS A 501 23.66 -11.44 5.76
N GLU A 502 22.48 -11.49 5.16
CA GLU A 502 21.47 -12.49 5.48
C GLU A 502 21.88 -13.91 5.07
N MET A 503 22.52 -14.06 3.90
CA MET A 503 23.07 -15.35 3.47
C MET A 503 24.14 -15.86 4.45
N PHE A 504 24.88 -14.96 5.05
CA PHE A 504 25.89 -15.36 6.02
C PHE A 504 25.28 -16.02 7.25
N HIS A 505 24.10 -15.66 7.70
CA HIS A 505 23.44 -16.37 8.80
C HIS A 505 23.19 -17.85 8.49
N ILE A 506 22.92 -18.21 7.22
CA ILE A 506 22.80 -19.61 6.79
C ILE A 506 24.16 -20.30 6.80
N ILE A 507 25.19 -19.61 6.29
CA ILE A 507 26.59 -20.09 6.30
C ILE A 507 27.06 -20.28 7.73
N ASP A 508 26.82 -19.32 8.60
CA ASP A 508 27.17 -19.29 10.02
C ASP A 508 26.56 -20.48 10.79
N SER A 509 25.29 -20.78 10.52
CA SER A 509 24.60 -21.94 11.11
C SER A 509 25.29 -23.25 10.75
N ARG A 510 25.80 -23.38 9.50
CA ARG A 510 26.57 -24.54 9.09
C ARG A 510 27.93 -24.60 9.79
N VAL A 511 28.65 -23.48 9.88
CA VAL A 511 29.95 -23.43 10.58
C VAL A 511 29.81 -23.80 12.05
N LEU A 512 28.78 -23.25 12.74
CA LEU A 512 28.48 -23.58 14.14
C LEU A 512 28.14 -25.06 14.35
N THR A 513 27.54 -25.71 13.35
CA THR A 513 27.15 -27.12 13.41
C THR A 513 28.31 -28.06 13.09
N MET A 514 29.14 -27.70 12.13
CA MET A 514 30.11 -28.60 11.52
C MET A 514 31.53 -28.51 12.12
N CYS A 515 31.88 -27.40 12.78
CA CYS A 515 33.19 -27.18 13.35
C CYS A 515 33.15 -26.35 14.64
N LYS A 516 34.32 -26.20 15.27
CA LYS A 516 34.48 -25.46 16.53
C LYS A 516 35.15 -24.10 16.32
N ALA A 517 35.14 -23.60 15.12
CA ALA A 517 35.88 -22.38 14.76
C ALA A 517 35.42 -21.16 15.61
N TYR A 518 34.18 -21.15 16.07
CA TYR A 518 33.62 -20.02 16.82
C TYR A 518 33.50 -20.25 18.33
N ASP A 519 33.97 -21.38 18.85
CA ASP A 519 33.93 -21.67 20.31
C ASP A 519 34.59 -20.57 21.15
N ASP A 520 35.60 -19.92 20.59
CA ASP A 520 36.38 -18.87 21.24
C ASP A 520 36.12 -17.46 20.68
N TRP A 521 35.05 -17.27 19.90
CA TRP A 521 34.78 -16.00 19.23
C TRP A 521 34.80 -14.79 20.17
N SER A 522 34.10 -14.87 21.31
CA SER A 522 34.05 -13.78 22.29
C SER A 522 35.41 -13.42 22.90
N LYS A 523 36.43 -14.31 22.83
CA LYS A 523 37.78 -14.02 23.30
C LYS A 523 38.58 -13.11 22.36
N LEU A 524 38.09 -12.91 21.13
CA LEU A 524 38.64 -11.99 20.16
C LEU A 524 38.24 -10.53 20.44
N ASN A 525 37.18 -10.33 21.25
CA ASN A 525 36.69 -9.01 21.58
C ASN A 525 37.64 -8.27 22.55
N PRO A 526 37.59 -6.93 22.58
CA PRO A 526 38.32 -6.13 23.55
C PRO A 526 38.00 -6.55 24.99
N LYS A 527 39.03 -6.42 25.86
CA LYS A 527 38.84 -6.77 27.26
C LYS A 527 37.74 -5.91 27.90
N GLY A 528 36.77 -6.57 28.51
CA GLY A 528 35.65 -5.91 29.16
C GLY A 528 34.45 -5.62 28.24
N PHE A 529 34.55 -6.00 26.98
CA PHE A 529 33.39 -5.95 26.08
C PHE A 529 32.43 -7.13 26.34
N GLU A 530 31.13 -6.84 26.37
CA GLU A 530 30.05 -7.82 26.36
C GLU A 530 29.03 -7.41 25.31
N TYR A 531 28.46 -8.38 24.59
CA TYR A 531 27.36 -8.13 23.64
C TYR A 531 26.12 -7.72 24.42
N ASP A 532 25.36 -6.78 23.87
CA ASP A 532 24.16 -6.25 24.54
C ASP A 532 23.01 -7.26 24.56
N HIS A 533 22.99 -8.19 23.61
CA HIS A 533 21.86 -9.08 23.34
C HIS A 533 20.55 -8.31 23.09
N ASP A 534 20.68 -7.10 22.53
CA ASP A 534 19.60 -6.18 22.22
C ASP A 534 20.04 -5.33 21.01
N TYR A 535 19.17 -5.21 20.02
CA TYR A 535 19.45 -4.44 18.81
C TYR A 535 19.36 -2.92 19.02
N ILE A 536 18.69 -2.46 20.07
CA ILE A 536 18.44 -1.04 20.36
C ILE A 536 19.43 -0.51 21.40
N ALA A 537 19.75 -1.29 22.41
CA ALA A 537 20.64 -0.87 23.49
C ALA A 537 22.03 -0.43 22.97
N ASN A 538 22.52 -1.06 21.90
CA ASN A 538 23.80 -0.73 21.28
C ASN A 538 23.85 0.69 20.67
N LEU A 539 22.70 1.28 20.34
CA LEU A 539 22.65 2.64 19.77
C LEU A 539 23.07 3.73 20.77
N SER A 540 22.95 3.45 22.06
CA SER A 540 23.32 4.36 23.15
C SER A 540 24.74 4.13 23.70
N ARG A 541 25.50 3.17 23.14
CA ARG A 541 26.90 2.88 23.60
C ARG A 541 27.84 4.03 23.23
N GLU A 542 28.75 4.30 24.16
CA GLU A 542 29.82 5.31 23.99
C GLU A 542 31.16 4.70 23.57
N ASP A 543 31.19 3.41 23.18
CA ASP A 543 32.39 2.62 22.85
C ASP A 543 32.94 2.90 21.43
N GLU A 544 32.93 4.14 20.98
CA GLU A 544 33.35 4.54 19.64
C GLU A 544 34.81 4.20 19.31
N GLN A 545 35.64 4.04 20.32
CA GLN A 545 37.04 3.61 20.16
C GLN A 545 37.19 2.24 19.46
N TRP A 546 36.18 1.39 19.56
CA TRP A 546 36.17 0.08 18.93
C TRP A 546 35.59 0.05 17.52
N LEU A 547 35.11 1.19 17.03
CA LEU A 547 34.52 1.33 15.70
C LEU A 547 35.49 1.92 14.66
N SER A 548 36.65 2.42 15.08
CA SER A 548 37.60 3.04 14.16
C SER A 548 39.06 2.96 14.67
N GLY A 549 40.00 3.17 13.75
CA GLY A 549 41.43 3.23 14.08
C GLY A 549 42.04 1.89 14.52
N PRO A 550 43.20 1.92 15.19
CA PRO A 550 43.94 0.71 15.52
C PRO A 550 43.27 -0.20 16.55
N GLU A 551 42.36 0.33 17.34
CA GLU A 551 41.57 -0.44 18.32
C GLU A 551 40.23 -0.94 17.77
N ARG A 552 39.96 -0.74 16.47
CA ARG A 552 38.72 -1.21 15.85
C ARG A 552 38.54 -2.71 16.08
N ALA A 553 37.37 -3.09 16.58
CA ALA A 553 37.02 -4.47 16.88
C ALA A 553 35.66 -4.88 16.30
N PHE A 554 34.92 -3.90 15.79
CA PHE A 554 33.58 -4.07 15.20
C PHE A 554 33.42 -3.23 13.95
N ILE A 555 32.58 -3.67 13.03
CA ILE A 555 32.24 -2.93 11.82
C ILE A 555 31.45 -1.66 12.18
N ASP A 556 30.40 -1.83 12.97
CA ASP A 556 29.48 -0.79 13.40
C ASP A 556 28.87 -1.14 14.76
N ARG A 557 27.96 -0.31 15.26
CA ARG A 557 27.27 -0.55 16.52
C ARG A 557 26.33 -1.76 16.46
N TYR A 558 25.72 -2.03 15.30
CA TYR A 558 24.87 -3.19 15.10
C TYR A 558 25.59 -4.50 15.33
N SER A 559 26.86 -4.59 14.92
CA SER A 559 27.72 -5.75 15.17
C SER A 559 28.03 -5.99 16.65
N MET A 560 27.76 -5.02 17.54
CA MET A 560 27.94 -5.15 18.98
C MET A 560 26.73 -5.79 19.69
N SER A 561 25.60 -6.00 19.00
CA SER A 561 24.37 -6.55 19.57
C SER A 561 24.48 -8.04 19.87
N TYR A 562 24.88 -8.83 18.91
CA TYR A 562 25.00 -10.29 19.01
C TYR A 562 26.24 -10.82 18.30
N PRO A 563 26.81 -11.94 18.79
CA PRO A 563 27.96 -12.58 18.11
C PRO A 563 27.67 -12.98 16.66
N ARG A 564 26.43 -13.34 16.34
CA ARG A 564 26.02 -13.68 14.97
C ARG A 564 26.00 -12.46 14.05
N GLU A 565 25.57 -11.30 14.56
CA GLU A 565 25.55 -10.05 13.80
C GLU A 565 26.98 -9.50 13.59
N ASP A 566 27.84 -9.65 14.57
CA ASP A 566 29.27 -9.33 14.44
C ASP A 566 29.90 -10.11 13.27
N ARG A 567 29.65 -11.43 13.21
CA ARG A 567 30.17 -12.25 12.13
C ARG A 567 29.50 -11.92 10.77
N ALA A 568 28.21 -11.66 10.76
CA ALA A 568 27.48 -11.31 9.54
C ALA A 568 27.95 -9.99 8.94
N ARG A 569 28.17 -8.97 9.79
CA ARG A 569 28.72 -7.68 9.36
C ARG A 569 30.15 -7.82 8.83
N ILE A 570 30.98 -8.62 9.47
CA ILE A 570 32.35 -8.88 8.97
C ILE A 570 32.29 -9.51 7.59
N MET A 571 31.43 -10.51 7.37
CA MET A 571 31.28 -11.14 6.06
C MET A 571 30.74 -10.19 5.01
N GLU A 572 29.68 -9.46 5.32
CA GLU A 572 29.08 -8.45 4.47
C GLU A 572 30.14 -7.49 3.93
N TYR A 573 30.91 -6.88 4.82
CA TYR A 573 31.92 -5.91 4.44
C TYR A 573 33.15 -6.56 3.76
N ALA A 574 33.49 -7.80 4.14
CA ALA A 574 34.59 -8.53 3.50
C ALA A 574 34.28 -8.96 2.06
N MET A 575 32.99 -9.03 1.67
CA MET A 575 32.55 -9.34 0.30
C MET A 575 32.42 -8.12 -0.61
N MET A 576 32.50 -6.90 -0.07
CA MET A 576 32.37 -5.65 -0.82
C MET A 576 33.71 -4.96 -0.96
N ASP A 577 33.94 -4.33 -2.12
CA ASP A 577 35.16 -3.54 -2.37
C ASP A 577 35.13 -2.21 -1.59
N GLY A 578 36.32 -1.66 -1.28
CA GLY A 578 36.50 -0.36 -0.65
C GLY A 578 36.33 -0.35 0.87
N ASN A 579 36.40 -1.50 1.52
CA ASN A 579 36.28 -1.66 2.97
C ASN A 579 37.61 -1.98 3.67
N GLU A 580 38.77 -1.68 3.06
CA GLU A 580 40.10 -1.95 3.59
C GLU A 580 40.28 -1.42 5.01
N ASP A 581 39.85 -0.19 5.25
CA ASP A 581 39.95 0.49 6.55
C ASP A 581 39.23 -0.27 7.69
N CYS A 582 38.24 -1.07 7.35
CA CYS A 582 37.51 -1.87 8.33
C CYS A 582 38.34 -3.03 8.88
N PHE A 583 39.35 -3.47 8.12
CA PHE A 583 40.17 -4.65 8.42
C PHE A 583 41.64 -4.35 8.74
N GLU A 584 42.01 -3.09 8.99
CA GLU A 584 43.40 -2.73 9.32
C GLU A 584 43.84 -3.15 10.72
N SER A 585 42.89 -3.18 11.69
CA SER A 585 43.25 -3.50 13.09
C SER A 585 43.61 -4.98 13.29
N GLU A 586 44.45 -5.25 14.26
CA GLU A 586 44.84 -6.63 14.62
C GLU A 586 43.61 -7.47 15.06
N THR A 587 42.64 -6.87 15.74
CA THR A 587 41.44 -7.55 16.20
C THR A 587 40.56 -7.94 15.01
N MET A 588 40.33 -7.03 14.08
CA MET A 588 39.52 -7.32 12.88
C MET A 588 40.18 -8.36 11.98
N GLN A 589 41.54 -8.33 11.84
CA GLN A 589 42.26 -9.37 11.13
C GLN A 589 42.11 -10.75 11.77
N LYS A 590 42.15 -10.84 13.11
CA LYS A 590 41.93 -12.10 13.82
C LYS A 590 40.50 -12.61 13.62
N LYS A 591 39.51 -11.73 13.73
CA LYS A 591 38.08 -12.07 13.52
C LYS A 591 37.84 -12.56 12.09
N LEU A 592 38.28 -11.79 11.09
CA LEU A 592 38.15 -12.18 9.68
C LEU A 592 38.83 -13.52 9.40
N ARG A 593 40.05 -13.70 9.89
CA ARG A 593 40.77 -14.96 9.73
C ARG A 593 40.05 -16.14 10.35
N GLN A 594 39.55 -15.98 11.56
CA GLN A 594 38.78 -17.03 12.27
C GLN A 594 37.50 -17.40 11.50
N LEU A 595 36.79 -16.41 10.97
CA LEU A 595 35.61 -16.59 10.14
C LEU A 595 35.97 -17.40 8.87
N CYS A 596 37.00 -16.99 8.14
CA CYS A 596 37.44 -17.66 6.90
C CYS A 596 37.89 -19.12 7.15
N ILE A 597 38.63 -19.37 8.25
CA ILE A 597 39.01 -20.73 8.66
C ILE A 597 37.78 -21.58 8.91
N GLY A 598 36.80 -21.04 9.64
CA GLY A 598 35.53 -21.74 9.93
C GLY A 598 34.77 -22.12 8.66
N ILE A 599 34.66 -21.20 7.70
CA ILE A 599 34.02 -21.46 6.42
C ILE A 599 34.78 -22.54 5.64
N ARG A 600 36.11 -22.41 5.48
CA ARG A 600 36.91 -23.41 4.77
C ARG A 600 36.76 -24.80 5.40
N GLU A 601 36.69 -24.90 6.71
CA GLU A 601 36.50 -26.16 7.42
C GLU A 601 35.10 -26.75 7.20
N ALA A 602 34.07 -25.97 7.45
CA ALA A 602 32.66 -26.42 7.36
C ALA A 602 32.22 -26.77 5.93
N PHE A 603 32.85 -26.17 4.92
CA PHE A 603 32.55 -26.38 3.52
C PHE A 603 33.55 -27.33 2.80
N GLY A 604 34.48 -27.93 3.55
CA GLY A 604 35.44 -28.89 3.00
C GLY A 604 36.50 -28.25 2.09
N MET A 605 36.72 -26.95 2.23
CA MET A 605 37.61 -26.15 1.36
C MET A 605 39.02 -25.94 1.95
N LYS A 606 39.46 -26.73 2.92
CA LYS A 606 40.76 -26.57 3.58
C LYS A 606 41.95 -26.57 2.60
N HIS A 607 41.83 -27.29 1.49
CA HIS A 607 42.88 -27.41 0.48
C HIS A 607 42.59 -26.59 -0.80
N TYR A 608 41.59 -25.71 -0.75
CA TYR A 608 41.31 -24.83 -1.89
C TYR A 608 42.44 -23.82 -2.04
N ALA A 609 43.09 -23.86 -3.19
CA ALA A 609 44.36 -23.16 -3.40
C ALA A 609 44.19 -21.65 -3.64
N GLU A 610 43.03 -21.24 -4.17
CA GLU A 610 42.78 -19.85 -4.50
C GLU A 610 42.16 -19.13 -3.31
N PRO A 611 42.48 -17.84 -3.08
CA PRO A 611 41.76 -17.04 -2.08
C PRO A 611 40.32 -16.89 -2.47
N LEU A 612 39.43 -16.94 -1.48
CA LEU A 612 38.01 -16.68 -1.64
C LEU A 612 37.76 -15.17 -1.57
N LEU A 613 36.65 -14.71 -2.16
CA LEU A 613 36.33 -13.26 -2.22
C LEU A 613 36.40 -12.60 -0.83
N TRP A 614 35.79 -13.20 0.19
CA TRP A 614 35.78 -12.71 1.56
C TRP A 614 37.15 -12.81 2.29
N GLU A 615 38.16 -13.33 1.65
CA GLU A 615 39.56 -13.36 2.15
C GLU A 615 40.41 -12.21 1.61
N GLN A 616 39.85 -11.35 0.75
CA GLN A 616 40.56 -10.29 0.05
C GLN A 616 41.29 -9.28 0.98
N TYR A 617 40.72 -9.07 2.19
CA TYR A 617 41.31 -8.15 3.17
C TYR A 617 42.21 -8.83 4.21
N LEU A 618 42.48 -10.14 4.08
CA LEU A 618 43.44 -10.80 4.95
C LEU A 618 44.87 -10.36 4.59
N GLN A 619 45.59 -9.85 5.60
CA GLN A 619 47.03 -9.48 5.43
C GLN A 619 47.90 -10.70 5.15
N GLU A 620 47.56 -11.86 5.70
CA GLU A 620 48.21 -13.12 5.45
C GLU A 620 47.22 -14.17 4.93
N PRO A 621 47.51 -14.83 3.79
CA PRO A 621 46.61 -15.86 3.26
C PRO A 621 46.46 -17.05 4.22
N ILE A 622 45.37 -17.74 4.13
CA ILE A 622 45.11 -19.00 4.84
C ILE A 622 45.92 -20.10 4.13
N LYS A 623 46.78 -20.77 4.87
CA LYS A 623 47.64 -21.85 4.37
C LYS A 623 46.93 -23.20 4.46
#